data_19815a54b6d4614560143e7f314edb95
#
_entry.id   19815a54b6d4614560143e7f314edb95
#
_cell.length_a   1.000
_cell.length_b   1.000
_cell.length_c   1.000
_cell.angle_alpha   90.00
_cell.angle_beta   90.00
_cell.angle_gamma   90.00
#
_symmetry.space_group_name_H-M   'P 1'
#
loop_
_entity.id
_entity.type
_entity.pdbx_description
1 polymer ?
#
loop_
_entity_poly.entity_id
_entity_poly.type
_entity_poly.pdbx_seq_one_letter_code
_entity_poly.pdbx_strand_id
1 'polypeptide(L)'
;KLRSEARSGAQPSHEEWIEDEGCRRTYYAVYIFFGLLTLTFNHTPAISFNEFDSLELPSSESLWNLEASDEESWRESLTASTIITFREAHDTLFQGDSARYSAFATRVMINALFLEVWYHKRSPEALQDVVTEYKLRLALETWEKSLEICEPETVVVQLSAPHKGHPLIFNAMAMYRNTRARLLVDLKTVQEALRYHDSYEVAASMTNARDKVKRSQEMIKVIQECFECIEVAALQGIRWVARTSATNWSIEHPLCGMDLMVILTLWLYRLEHDEEPATEEELAMYNKLRNLFDDDSVDVYGAKLSSIVARLWGSMIDEVVVWG
;
A
#
# COMPACT_ATOMS: atom_id res chain seq x y z
N LYS A 1 -2.19 28.20 10.23
CA LYS A 1 -3.63 28.62 10.32
C LYS A 1 -4.62 27.46 10.29
N LEU A 2 -4.22 26.25 9.88
CA LEU A 2 -5.02 25.02 10.03
C LEU A 2 -5.01 24.44 11.46
N ARG A 3 -4.21 24.99 12.35
CA ARG A 3 -4.32 24.68 13.77
C ARG A 3 -5.57 25.39 14.27
N SER A 4 -6.56 24.63 14.69
CA SER A 4 -7.75 25.16 15.32
C SER A 4 -7.32 26.07 16.49
N GLU A 5 -7.28 27.37 16.26
CA GLU A 5 -7.57 28.27 17.34
C GLU A 5 -8.95 27.83 17.81
N ALA A 6 -9.07 27.43 19.07
CA ALA A 6 -10.31 27.00 19.66
C ALA A 6 -11.37 28.04 19.30
N ARG A 7 -12.18 27.75 18.29
CA ARG A 7 -13.26 28.63 17.87
C ARG A 7 -14.18 28.74 19.07
N SER A 8 -14.38 29.93 19.54
CA SER A 8 -15.25 30.25 20.65
C SER A 8 -16.66 29.67 20.38
N GLY A 9 -16.93 28.46 20.82
CA GLY A 9 -18.24 27.87 21.04
C GLY A 9 -19.32 27.91 19.95
N ALA A 10 -19.11 28.61 18.83
CA ALA A 10 -20.06 28.68 17.71
C ALA A 10 -19.73 27.58 16.68
N GLN A 11 -20.75 26.83 16.26
CA GLN A 11 -20.60 25.89 15.15
C GLN A 11 -20.28 26.66 13.86
N PRO A 12 -19.35 26.12 13.01
CA PRO A 12 -19.01 26.79 11.75
C PRO A 12 -20.22 26.84 10.80
N SER A 13 -20.25 27.81 9.91
CA SER A 13 -21.16 27.78 8.76
C SER A 13 -20.69 26.67 7.78
N HIS A 14 -21.61 26.23 6.89
CA HIS A 14 -21.27 25.26 5.86
C HIS A 14 -20.08 25.74 4.99
N GLU A 15 -20.07 27.00 4.59
CA GLU A 15 -19.01 27.60 3.76
C GLU A 15 -17.65 27.55 4.47
N GLU A 16 -17.60 27.98 5.74
CA GLU A 16 -16.37 27.92 6.55
C GLU A 16 -15.87 26.50 6.74
N TRP A 17 -16.79 25.54 6.95
CA TRP A 17 -16.42 24.13 7.12
C TRP A 17 -15.88 23.53 5.82
N ILE A 18 -16.49 23.82 4.65
CA ILE A 18 -16.02 23.37 3.34
C ILE A 18 -14.63 23.89 3.05
N GLU A 19 -14.35 25.16 3.38
CA GLU A 19 -13.03 25.75 3.19
C GLU A 19 -11.97 25.05 4.07
N ASP A 20 -12.28 24.86 5.35
CA ASP A 20 -11.38 24.17 6.30
C ASP A 20 -11.14 22.70 5.90
N GLU A 21 -12.19 21.98 5.52
CA GLU A 21 -12.10 20.58 5.08
C GLU A 21 -11.32 20.47 3.75
N GLY A 22 -11.53 21.41 2.83
CA GLY A 22 -10.77 21.48 1.57
C GLY A 22 -9.28 21.69 1.81
N CYS A 23 -8.93 22.57 2.73
CA CYS A 23 -7.55 22.79 3.16
C CYS A 23 -6.96 21.53 3.81
N ARG A 24 -7.72 20.87 4.69
CA ARG A 24 -7.33 19.62 5.37
C ARG A 24 -7.07 18.52 4.36
N ARG A 25 -8.00 18.27 3.42
CA ARG A 25 -7.86 17.29 2.33
C ARG A 25 -6.65 17.58 1.46
N THR A 26 -6.41 18.82 1.10
CA THR A 26 -5.24 19.23 0.32
C THR A 26 -3.94 18.90 1.06
N TYR A 27 -3.87 19.20 2.36
CA TYR A 27 -2.69 18.95 3.17
C TYR A 27 -2.38 17.45 3.27
N TYR A 28 -3.40 16.61 3.49
CA TYR A 28 -3.22 15.16 3.49
C TYR A 28 -2.93 14.58 2.10
N ALA A 29 -3.47 15.16 1.03
CA ALA A 29 -3.10 14.75 -0.33
C ALA A 29 -1.62 15.00 -0.62
N VAL A 30 -1.08 16.14 -0.17
CA VAL A 30 0.37 16.44 -0.25
C VAL A 30 1.18 15.45 0.60
N TYR A 31 0.72 15.10 1.79
CA TYR A 31 1.36 14.08 2.64
C TYR A 31 1.42 12.71 1.95
N ILE A 32 0.32 12.27 1.35
CA ILE A 32 0.28 11.02 0.58
C ILE A 32 1.25 11.10 -0.61
N PHE A 33 1.27 12.20 -1.33
CA PHE A 33 2.18 12.41 -2.45
C PHE A 33 3.65 12.28 -2.04
N PHE A 34 4.06 12.89 -0.92
CA PHE A 34 5.42 12.72 -0.40
C PHE A 34 5.70 11.29 0.07
N GLY A 35 4.70 10.57 0.59
CA GLY A 35 4.81 9.13 0.87
C GLY A 35 5.10 8.33 -0.40
N LEU A 36 4.44 8.64 -1.51
CA LEU A 36 4.71 8.00 -2.81
C LEU A 36 6.11 8.33 -3.34
N LEU A 37 6.61 9.54 -3.13
CA LEU A 37 8.00 9.87 -3.47
C LEU A 37 8.99 9.08 -2.61
N THR A 38 8.69 8.88 -1.33
CA THR A 38 9.50 8.00 -0.45
C THR A 38 9.46 6.55 -0.92
N LEU A 39 8.28 6.06 -1.31
CA LEU A 39 8.11 4.71 -1.87
C LEU A 39 8.96 4.51 -3.11
N THR A 40 8.92 5.46 -4.04
CA THR A 40 9.54 5.37 -5.37
C THR A 40 11.05 5.60 -5.33
N PHE A 41 11.47 6.64 -4.63
CA PHE A 41 12.85 7.11 -4.65
C PHE A 41 13.65 6.76 -3.39
N ASN A 42 13.00 6.14 -2.41
CA ASN A 42 13.60 5.81 -1.13
C ASN A 42 14.24 7.03 -0.42
N HIS A 43 13.69 8.24 -0.63
CA HIS A 43 14.11 9.47 0.02
C HIS A 43 13.46 9.61 1.39
N THR A 44 14.14 10.35 2.27
CA THR A 44 13.55 10.75 3.55
C THR A 44 12.24 11.50 3.32
N PRO A 45 11.17 11.14 4.04
CA PRO A 45 9.90 11.85 3.95
C PRO A 45 10.07 13.35 4.21
N ALA A 46 9.45 14.17 3.36
CA ALA A 46 9.56 15.63 3.48
C ALA A 46 8.66 16.19 4.60
N ILE A 47 7.64 15.46 5.02
CA ILE A 47 6.70 15.85 6.06
C ILE A 47 6.79 14.82 7.19
N SER A 48 7.03 15.29 8.40
CA SER A 48 7.13 14.43 9.57
C SER A 48 5.76 14.20 10.21
N PHE A 49 5.63 13.10 10.90
CA PHE A 49 4.46 12.72 11.71
C PHE A 49 4.01 13.84 12.67
N ASN A 50 4.96 14.48 13.33
CA ASN A 50 4.67 15.50 14.35
C ASN A 50 3.95 16.75 13.81
N GLU A 51 3.95 16.95 12.50
CA GLU A 51 3.26 18.08 11.89
C GLU A 51 1.73 17.92 11.88
N PHE A 52 1.25 16.67 12.04
CA PHE A 52 -0.16 16.32 11.99
C PHE A 52 -0.80 16.07 13.36
N ASP A 53 -0.05 16.04 14.43
CA ASP A 53 -0.49 15.58 15.76
C ASP A 53 -1.91 16.01 16.16
N SER A 54 -2.23 17.29 16.01
CA SER A 54 -3.52 17.88 16.38
C SER A 54 -4.45 18.12 15.19
N LEU A 55 -4.06 17.70 13.98
CA LEU A 55 -4.90 17.87 12.82
C LEU A 55 -5.94 16.73 12.76
N GLU A 56 -7.19 17.10 12.58
CA GLU A 56 -8.28 16.15 12.37
C GLU A 56 -8.08 15.40 11.05
N LEU A 57 -8.48 14.14 11.01
CA LEU A 57 -8.51 13.37 9.77
C LEU A 57 -9.65 13.86 8.85
N PRO A 58 -9.53 13.63 7.52
CA PRO A 58 -10.58 14.00 6.58
C PRO A 58 -11.93 13.35 6.92
N SER A 59 -12.97 14.13 6.86
CA SER A 59 -14.35 13.67 7.02
C SER A 59 -14.81 12.76 5.89
N SER A 60 -15.98 12.13 6.05
CA SER A 60 -16.57 11.27 5.01
C SER A 60 -16.82 12.00 3.70
N GLU A 61 -16.79 11.27 2.59
CA GLU A 61 -17.20 11.81 1.29
C GLU A 61 -18.70 12.16 1.26
N SER A 62 -19.52 11.42 1.99
CA SER A 62 -20.95 11.71 2.10
C SER A 62 -21.19 13.08 2.72
N LEU A 63 -20.47 13.43 3.80
CA LEU A 63 -20.53 14.74 4.42
C LEU A 63 -19.94 15.85 3.53
N TRP A 64 -18.81 15.58 2.88
CA TRP A 64 -18.14 16.51 1.98
C TRP A 64 -18.96 16.90 0.76
N ASN A 65 -19.78 15.97 0.25
CA ASN A 65 -20.58 16.15 -0.96
C ASN A 65 -21.99 16.74 -0.68
N LEU A 66 -22.35 17.00 0.58
CA LEU A 66 -23.63 17.68 0.88
C LEU A 66 -23.58 19.13 0.41
N GLU A 67 -24.63 19.53 -0.32
CA GLU A 67 -24.76 20.88 -0.83
C GLU A 67 -25.18 21.88 0.26
N ALA A 68 -24.79 23.14 0.09
CA ALA A 68 -25.18 24.23 0.98
C ALA A 68 -26.72 24.44 1.05
N SER A 69 -27.46 23.97 0.04
CA SER A 69 -28.93 24.03 -0.01
C SER A 69 -29.60 23.14 1.01
N ASP A 70 -28.89 22.12 1.55
CA ASP A 70 -29.39 21.17 2.55
C ASP A 70 -28.62 21.34 3.88
N GLU A 71 -28.65 22.56 4.42
CA GLU A 71 -27.89 22.92 5.63
C GLU A 71 -28.33 22.10 6.86
N GLU A 72 -29.60 21.72 6.94
CA GLU A 72 -30.12 20.96 8.08
C GLU A 72 -29.54 19.53 8.09
N SER A 73 -29.60 18.81 6.97
CA SER A 73 -29.02 17.48 6.81
C SER A 73 -27.50 17.50 6.99
N TRP A 74 -26.84 18.55 6.51
CA TRP A 74 -25.41 18.72 6.73
C TRP A 74 -25.08 18.88 8.22
N ARG A 75 -25.81 19.70 8.97
CA ARG A 75 -25.61 19.91 10.42
C ARG A 75 -25.84 18.64 11.22
N GLU A 76 -26.90 17.89 10.89
CA GLU A 76 -27.18 16.60 11.50
C GLU A 76 -26.04 15.62 11.25
N SER A 77 -25.58 15.51 10.00
CA SER A 77 -24.49 14.63 9.59
C SER A 77 -23.16 15.04 10.24
N LEU A 78 -22.86 16.34 10.33
CA LEU A 78 -21.67 16.84 11.01
C LEU A 78 -21.69 16.50 12.51
N THR A 79 -22.87 16.64 13.16
CA THR A 79 -23.01 16.33 14.58
C THR A 79 -22.90 14.82 14.86
N ALA A 80 -23.36 13.98 13.92
CA ALA A 80 -23.27 12.53 14.00
C ALA A 80 -21.89 11.99 13.63
N SER A 81 -21.05 12.80 12.94
CA SER A 81 -19.72 12.38 12.52
C SER A 81 -18.76 12.27 13.70
N THR A 82 -17.91 11.22 13.67
CA THR A 82 -16.83 11.07 14.64
C THR A 82 -15.62 11.84 14.14
N ILE A 83 -15.26 12.88 14.86
CA ILE A 83 -14.04 13.65 14.59
C ILE A 83 -12.89 12.98 15.36
N ILE A 84 -11.86 12.57 14.65
CA ILE A 84 -10.66 11.95 15.23
C ILE A 84 -9.43 12.68 14.70
N THR A 85 -8.48 12.98 15.57
CA THR A 85 -7.20 13.57 15.17
C THR A 85 -6.26 12.50 14.62
N PHE A 86 -5.27 12.93 13.84
CA PHE A 86 -4.24 12.02 13.32
C PHE A 86 -3.52 11.26 14.44
N ARG A 87 -3.15 11.95 15.54
CA ARG A 87 -2.52 11.31 16.70
C ARG A 87 -3.41 10.24 17.35
N GLU A 88 -4.66 10.57 17.63
CA GLU A 88 -5.60 9.62 18.21
C GLU A 88 -5.78 8.38 17.35
N ALA A 89 -5.92 8.58 16.03
CA ALA A 89 -6.02 7.46 15.08
C ALA A 89 -4.74 6.62 15.06
N HIS A 90 -3.58 7.26 15.06
CA HIS A 90 -2.29 6.57 15.12
C HIS A 90 -2.15 5.76 16.40
N ASP A 91 -2.38 6.37 17.57
CA ASP A 91 -2.26 5.71 18.86
C ASP A 91 -3.23 4.52 18.98
N THR A 92 -4.46 4.67 18.49
CA THR A 92 -5.48 3.62 18.42
C THR A 92 -5.00 2.41 17.62
N LEU A 93 -4.41 2.63 16.45
CA LEU A 93 -3.84 1.54 15.62
C LEU A 93 -2.73 0.77 16.37
N PHE A 94 -1.83 1.49 17.02
CA PHE A 94 -0.73 0.87 17.77
C PHE A 94 -1.15 0.21 19.10
N GLN A 95 -2.35 0.53 19.60
CA GLN A 95 -2.98 -0.16 20.74
C GLN A 95 -3.73 -1.43 20.33
N GLY A 96 -3.99 -1.61 19.04
CA GLY A 96 -4.73 -2.75 18.51
C GLY A 96 -6.25 -2.53 18.48
N ASP A 97 -6.69 -1.28 18.63
CA ASP A 97 -8.10 -0.90 18.66
C ASP A 97 -8.56 -0.45 17.27
N SER A 98 -9.53 -1.15 16.69
CA SER A 98 -10.11 -0.79 15.41
C SER A 98 -10.95 0.47 15.53
N ALA A 99 -10.77 1.41 14.61
CA ALA A 99 -11.52 2.65 14.57
C ALA A 99 -12.24 2.83 13.23
N ARG A 100 -13.32 3.61 13.27
CA ARG A 100 -14.11 3.94 12.09
C ARG A 100 -13.49 5.14 11.36
N TYR A 101 -13.05 4.92 10.14
CA TYR A 101 -12.44 5.95 9.31
C TYR A 101 -13.28 6.23 8.06
N SER A 102 -13.16 7.46 7.51
CA SER A 102 -13.54 7.74 6.13
C SER A 102 -12.59 7.04 5.14
N ALA A 103 -12.98 6.93 3.88
CA ALA A 103 -12.12 6.36 2.85
C ALA A 103 -10.79 7.14 2.72
N PHE A 104 -10.86 8.46 2.79
CA PHE A 104 -9.65 9.29 2.72
C PHE A 104 -8.79 9.14 3.98
N ALA A 105 -9.39 9.15 5.17
CA ALA A 105 -8.67 8.91 6.42
C ALA A 105 -7.98 7.53 6.43
N THR A 106 -8.65 6.50 5.94
CA THR A 106 -8.09 5.15 5.76
C THR A 106 -6.83 5.18 4.88
N ARG A 107 -6.87 5.93 3.76
CA ARG A 107 -5.71 6.11 2.88
C ARG A 107 -4.57 6.90 3.54
N VAL A 108 -4.91 7.92 4.34
CA VAL A 108 -3.93 8.69 5.13
C VAL A 108 -3.21 7.80 6.14
N MET A 109 -3.96 6.99 6.89
CA MET A 109 -3.39 6.17 7.95
C MET A 109 -2.47 5.08 7.43
N ILE A 110 -2.77 4.44 6.30
CA ILE A 110 -1.83 3.47 5.72
C ILE A 110 -0.56 4.16 5.21
N ASN A 111 -0.63 5.41 4.74
CA ASN A 111 0.56 6.19 4.39
C ASN A 111 1.44 6.45 5.64
N ALA A 112 0.81 6.74 6.77
CA ALA A 112 1.52 6.90 8.04
C ALA A 112 2.25 5.61 8.45
N LEU A 113 1.56 4.46 8.42
CA LEU A 113 2.15 3.16 8.73
C LEU A 113 3.28 2.78 7.77
N PHE A 114 3.13 3.10 6.49
CA PHE A 114 4.21 2.92 5.51
C PHE A 114 5.47 3.71 5.90
N LEU A 115 5.33 4.96 6.27
CA LEU A 115 6.45 5.80 6.69
C LEU A 115 7.09 5.30 8.00
N GLU A 116 6.30 4.81 8.96
CA GLU A 116 6.81 4.18 10.19
C GLU A 116 7.64 2.92 9.88
N VAL A 117 7.17 2.05 8.99
CA VAL A 117 7.93 0.88 8.51
C VAL A 117 9.21 1.32 7.80
N TRP A 118 9.12 2.37 6.97
CA TRP A 118 10.28 2.91 6.27
C TRP A 118 11.34 3.43 7.26
N TYR A 119 10.96 4.19 8.28
CA TYR A 119 11.88 4.67 9.33
C TYR A 119 12.49 3.52 10.11
N HIS A 120 11.68 2.53 10.49
CA HIS A 120 12.15 1.34 11.21
C HIS A 120 13.22 0.59 10.40
N LYS A 121 12.96 0.31 9.11
CA LYS A 121 13.91 -0.40 8.23
C LYS A 121 15.15 0.42 7.83
N ARG A 122 15.08 1.74 7.91
CA ARG A 122 16.21 2.65 7.70
C ARG A 122 17.13 2.75 8.93
N SER A 123 16.62 2.46 10.10
CA SER A 123 17.41 2.45 11.31
C SER A 123 18.52 1.38 11.23
N PRO A 124 19.70 1.63 11.81
CA PRO A 124 20.75 0.60 11.92
C PRO A 124 20.19 -0.69 12.52
N GLU A 125 20.64 -1.85 12.04
CA GLU A 125 20.14 -3.16 12.50
C GLU A 125 20.15 -3.30 14.03
N ALA A 126 21.16 -2.73 14.69
CA ALA A 126 21.24 -2.71 16.16
C ALA A 126 20.11 -1.94 16.86
N LEU A 127 19.39 -1.08 16.13
CA LEU A 127 18.25 -0.30 16.63
C LEU A 127 16.89 -0.84 16.12
N GLN A 128 16.92 -1.85 15.26
CA GLN A 128 15.70 -2.53 14.78
C GLN A 128 15.31 -3.57 15.84
N ASP A 129 14.48 -3.17 16.78
CA ASP A 129 14.06 -4.07 17.85
C ASP A 129 12.77 -4.82 17.49
N VAL A 130 12.66 -6.03 18.03
CA VAL A 130 11.53 -6.95 17.83
C VAL A 130 10.22 -6.35 18.36
N VAL A 131 10.27 -5.51 19.39
CA VAL A 131 9.09 -4.89 19.98
C VAL A 131 8.47 -3.88 19.01
N THR A 132 9.30 -3.05 18.38
CA THR A 132 8.85 -2.10 17.36
C THR A 132 8.28 -2.84 16.14
N GLU A 133 8.94 -3.90 15.68
CA GLU A 133 8.41 -4.72 14.58
C GLU A 133 7.06 -5.35 14.92
N TYR A 134 6.90 -5.88 16.12
CA TYR A 134 5.63 -6.41 16.62
C TYR A 134 4.53 -5.34 16.65
N LYS A 135 4.83 -4.14 17.15
CA LYS A 135 3.88 -3.02 17.19
C LYS A 135 3.45 -2.58 15.79
N LEU A 136 4.39 -2.48 14.86
CA LEU A 136 4.09 -2.15 13.45
C LEU A 136 3.19 -3.21 12.80
N ARG A 137 3.45 -4.50 13.08
CA ARG A 137 2.61 -5.60 12.62
C ARG A 137 1.21 -5.50 13.20
N LEU A 138 1.09 -5.28 14.51
CA LEU A 138 -0.20 -5.09 15.16
C LEU A 138 -0.97 -3.91 14.57
N ALA A 139 -0.31 -2.77 14.34
CA ALA A 139 -0.94 -1.60 13.75
C ALA A 139 -1.44 -1.85 12.32
N LEU A 140 -0.67 -2.59 11.51
CA LEU A 140 -1.09 -2.99 10.15
C LEU A 140 -2.30 -3.93 10.18
N GLU A 141 -2.30 -4.94 11.06
CA GLU A 141 -3.44 -5.86 11.23
C GLU A 141 -4.68 -5.13 11.74
N THR A 142 -4.49 -4.16 12.64
CA THR A 142 -5.58 -3.32 13.17
C THR A 142 -6.16 -2.42 12.10
N TRP A 143 -5.31 -1.84 11.24
CA TRP A 143 -5.75 -1.06 10.10
C TRP A 143 -6.59 -1.91 9.13
N GLU A 144 -6.16 -3.12 8.82
CA GLU A 144 -6.91 -4.06 7.98
C GLU A 144 -8.29 -4.40 8.59
N LYS A 145 -8.33 -4.73 9.88
CA LYS A 145 -9.58 -4.98 10.61
C LYS A 145 -10.51 -3.77 10.64
N SER A 146 -9.94 -2.55 10.67
CA SER A 146 -10.74 -1.32 10.63
C SER A 146 -11.54 -1.16 9.34
N LEU A 147 -11.14 -1.82 8.24
CA LEU A 147 -11.92 -1.81 6.98
C LEU A 147 -13.30 -2.47 7.14
N GLU A 148 -13.46 -3.42 8.07
CA GLU A 148 -14.73 -4.11 8.31
C GLU A 148 -15.78 -3.22 8.98
N ILE A 149 -15.33 -2.19 9.71
CA ILE A 149 -16.17 -1.26 10.48
C ILE A 149 -16.15 0.16 9.94
N CYS A 150 -15.44 0.40 8.82
CA CYS A 150 -15.38 1.68 8.15
C CYS A 150 -16.76 2.19 7.72
N GLU A 151 -16.80 3.46 7.31
CA GLU A 151 -18.02 4.07 6.76
C GLU A 151 -18.52 3.32 5.53
N PRO A 152 -19.83 3.35 5.24
CA PRO A 152 -20.42 2.57 4.13
C PRO A 152 -19.79 2.82 2.76
N GLU A 153 -19.24 4.02 2.53
CA GLU A 153 -18.53 4.36 1.30
C GLU A 153 -17.15 3.70 1.17
N THR A 154 -16.60 3.15 2.26
CA THR A 154 -15.28 2.49 2.24
C THR A 154 -15.37 1.02 1.88
N VAL A 155 -16.15 0.68 0.86
CA VAL A 155 -16.25 -0.71 0.40
C VAL A 155 -14.88 -1.19 -0.10
N VAL A 156 -14.41 -2.30 0.48
CA VAL A 156 -13.16 -2.93 0.05
C VAL A 156 -13.28 -3.43 -1.38
N VAL A 157 -12.34 -3.00 -2.21
CA VAL A 157 -12.31 -3.37 -3.61
C VAL A 157 -11.72 -4.76 -3.76
N GLN A 158 -12.46 -5.66 -4.40
CA GLN A 158 -11.89 -6.93 -4.86
C GLN A 158 -11.00 -6.68 -6.08
N LEU A 159 -9.82 -7.29 -6.11
CA LEU A 159 -8.89 -7.16 -7.23
C LEU A 159 -9.53 -7.59 -8.57
N SER A 160 -10.42 -8.60 -8.54
CA SER A 160 -11.17 -9.06 -9.72
C SER A 160 -12.23 -8.06 -10.23
N ALA A 161 -12.61 -7.07 -9.43
CA ALA A 161 -13.63 -6.08 -9.78
C ALA A 161 -13.30 -4.70 -9.18
N PRO A 162 -12.17 -4.07 -9.57
CA PRO A 162 -11.68 -2.82 -8.97
C PRO A 162 -12.65 -1.63 -9.13
N HIS A 163 -13.52 -1.67 -10.12
CA HIS A 163 -14.52 -0.64 -10.39
C HIS A 163 -15.74 -0.68 -9.45
N LYS A 164 -15.85 -1.70 -8.59
CA LYS A 164 -16.99 -1.87 -7.69
C LYS A 164 -16.77 -1.32 -6.28
N GLY A 165 -15.58 -0.79 -6.01
CA GLY A 165 -15.26 -0.26 -4.70
C GLY A 165 -14.77 1.18 -4.74
N HIS A 166 -14.46 1.70 -3.56
CA HIS A 166 -13.98 3.07 -3.43
C HIS A 166 -12.52 3.19 -3.93
N PRO A 167 -12.19 4.12 -4.85
CA PRO A 167 -10.84 4.24 -5.43
C PRO A 167 -9.73 4.45 -4.39
N LEU A 168 -10.00 5.25 -3.35
CA LEU A 168 -9.00 5.49 -2.29
C LEU A 168 -8.72 4.22 -1.48
N ILE A 169 -9.72 3.36 -1.27
CA ILE A 169 -9.52 2.08 -0.57
C ILE A 169 -8.75 1.11 -1.46
N PHE A 170 -9.01 1.10 -2.77
CA PHE A 170 -8.23 0.31 -3.72
C PHE A 170 -6.74 0.68 -3.68
N ASN A 171 -6.43 1.98 -3.69
CA ASN A 171 -5.07 2.48 -3.55
C ASN A 171 -4.47 2.19 -2.16
N ALA A 172 -5.28 2.33 -1.10
CA ALA A 172 -4.86 2.01 0.26
C ALA A 172 -4.45 0.54 0.41
N MET A 173 -5.18 -0.38 -0.22
CA MET A 173 -4.85 -1.81 -0.23
C MET A 173 -3.53 -2.10 -0.96
N ALA A 174 -3.22 -1.40 -2.05
CA ALA A 174 -1.93 -1.54 -2.72
C ALA A 174 -0.78 -1.11 -1.79
N MET A 175 -0.93 0.02 -1.11
CA MET A 175 0.04 0.51 -0.12
C MET A 175 0.17 -0.44 1.08
N TYR A 176 -0.93 -0.99 1.58
CA TYR A 176 -0.93 -1.96 2.69
C TYR A 176 -0.12 -3.20 2.35
N ARG A 177 -0.36 -3.83 1.20
CA ARG A 177 0.39 -5.00 0.74
C ARG A 177 1.89 -4.71 0.63
N ASN A 178 2.24 -3.58 0.03
CA ASN A 178 3.63 -3.15 -0.08
C ASN A 178 4.26 -2.92 1.31
N THR A 179 3.56 -2.23 2.21
CA THR A 179 4.06 -1.92 3.57
C THR A 179 4.31 -3.20 4.37
N ARG A 180 3.40 -4.14 4.30
CA ARG A 180 3.53 -5.46 4.95
C ARG A 180 4.70 -6.26 4.40
N ALA A 181 4.87 -6.26 3.10
CA ALA A 181 6.00 -6.90 2.44
C ALA A 181 7.34 -6.28 2.85
N ARG A 182 7.42 -4.95 2.89
CA ARG A 182 8.63 -4.22 3.35
C ARG A 182 8.93 -4.42 4.83
N LEU A 183 7.92 -4.67 5.66
CA LEU A 183 8.14 -5.02 7.07
C LEU A 183 8.85 -6.37 7.21
N LEU A 184 8.55 -7.35 6.33
CA LEU A 184 9.17 -8.67 6.35
C LEU A 184 10.52 -8.72 5.64
N VAL A 185 10.70 -7.96 4.56
CA VAL A 185 11.90 -8.02 3.70
C VAL A 185 12.52 -6.64 3.53
N ASP A 186 13.78 -6.51 3.90
CA ASP A 186 14.55 -5.31 3.60
C ASP A 186 15.07 -5.34 2.15
N LEU A 187 14.41 -4.60 1.28
CA LEU A 187 14.79 -4.43 -0.13
C LEU A 187 15.63 -3.17 -0.39
N LYS A 188 16.14 -2.51 0.64
CA LYS A 188 16.87 -1.23 0.52
C LYS A 188 17.95 -1.26 -0.56
N THR A 189 18.79 -2.29 -0.59
CA THR A 189 19.89 -2.40 -1.56
C THR A 189 19.38 -2.56 -2.99
N VAL A 190 18.30 -3.30 -3.19
CA VAL A 190 17.67 -3.48 -4.51
C VAL A 190 17.05 -2.17 -4.99
N GLN A 191 16.33 -1.48 -4.11
CA GLN A 191 15.70 -0.18 -4.41
C GLN A 191 16.75 0.89 -4.74
N GLU A 192 17.88 0.90 -4.04
CA GLU A 192 18.98 1.80 -4.33
C GLU A 192 19.63 1.49 -5.69
N ALA A 193 19.83 0.22 -6.03
CA ALA A 193 20.40 -0.20 -7.32
C ALA A 193 19.48 0.15 -8.50
N LEU A 194 18.16 -0.01 -8.35
CA LEU A 194 17.17 0.34 -9.39
C LEU A 194 17.22 1.82 -9.79
N ARG A 195 17.68 2.70 -8.90
CA ARG A 195 17.80 4.15 -9.19
C ARG A 195 18.87 4.50 -10.23
N TYR A 196 19.90 3.67 -10.36
CA TYR A 196 21.05 3.95 -11.23
C TYR A 196 20.92 3.37 -12.63
N HIS A 197 19.86 2.62 -12.91
CA HIS A 197 19.60 1.97 -14.21
C HIS A 197 20.76 1.08 -14.70
N ASP A 198 21.59 0.57 -13.78
CA ASP A 198 22.66 -0.37 -14.09
C ASP A 198 22.18 -1.80 -13.84
N SER A 199 22.05 -2.56 -14.92
CA SER A 199 21.56 -3.95 -14.86
C SER A 199 22.50 -4.88 -14.07
N TYR A 200 23.80 -4.61 -14.05
CA TYR A 200 24.76 -5.42 -13.28
C TYR A 200 24.64 -5.15 -11.78
N GLU A 201 24.48 -3.90 -11.38
CA GLU A 201 24.26 -3.54 -9.98
C GLU A 201 22.92 -4.08 -9.47
N VAL A 202 21.88 -3.99 -10.30
CA VAL A 202 20.57 -4.58 -9.96
C VAL A 202 20.68 -6.08 -9.79
N ALA A 203 21.34 -6.81 -10.71
CA ALA A 203 21.53 -8.25 -10.60
C ALA A 203 22.36 -8.64 -9.38
N ALA A 204 23.41 -7.90 -9.05
CA ALA A 204 24.23 -8.12 -7.85
C ALA A 204 23.42 -7.87 -6.57
N SER A 205 22.63 -6.80 -6.53
CA SER A 205 21.76 -6.47 -5.40
C SER A 205 20.65 -7.50 -5.20
N MET A 206 20.04 -7.99 -6.28
CA MET A 206 19.08 -9.08 -6.24
C MET A 206 19.71 -10.37 -5.69
N THR A 207 20.92 -10.71 -6.12
CA THR A 207 21.66 -11.88 -5.62
C THR A 207 21.93 -11.76 -4.12
N ASN A 208 22.31 -10.59 -3.64
CA ASN A 208 22.57 -10.34 -2.22
C ASN A 208 21.26 -10.29 -1.38
N ALA A 209 20.15 -9.93 -2.00
CA ALA A 209 18.85 -9.83 -1.31
C ALA A 209 18.12 -11.17 -1.19
N ARG A 210 18.49 -12.20 -1.98
CA ARG A 210 17.80 -13.49 -2.00
C ARG A 210 17.72 -14.15 -0.62
N ASP A 211 18.78 -14.08 0.18
CA ASP A 211 18.85 -14.72 1.48
C ASP A 211 18.04 -13.95 2.56
N LYS A 212 17.63 -12.72 2.27
CA LYS A 212 16.72 -11.92 3.11
C LYS A 212 15.26 -12.35 2.94
N VAL A 213 14.89 -12.96 1.81
CA VAL A 213 13.56 -13.50 1.56
C VAL A 213 13.46 -14.89 2.20
N LYS A 214 13.02 -14.94 3.44
CA LYS A 214 12.90 -16.20 4.19
C LYS A 214 11.71 -17.02 3.69
N ARG A 215 11.86 -18.36 3.66
CA ARG A 215 10.79 -19.30 3.39
C ARG A 215 10.03 -19.58 4.71
N SER A 216 9.09 -18.68 5.05
CA SER A 216 8.32 -18.73 6.31
C SER A 216 6.81 -18.65 6.02
N GLN A 217 5.99 -19.07 7.00
CA GLN A 217 4.54 -18.97 6.92
C GLN A 217 4.03 -17.54 6.69
N GLU A 218 4.70 -16.56 7.27
CA GLU A 218 4.36 -15.15 7.05
C GLU A 218 4.67 -14.73 5.61
N MET A 219 5.77 -15.23 5.06
CA MET A 219 6.13 -14.98 3.67
C MET A 219 5.11 -15.57 2.70
N ILE A 220 4.59 -16.77 2.98
CA ILE A 220 3.55 -17.41 2.12
C ILE A 220 2.31 -16.50 2.00
N LYS A 221 1.93 -15.78 3.08
CA LYS A 221 0.82 -14.82 3.01
C LYS A 221 1.13 -13.64 2.07
N VAL A 222 2.36 -13.12 2.11
CA VAL A 222 2.80 -12.06 1.18
C VAL A 222 2.84 -12.60 -0.26
N ILE A 223 3.31 -13.82 -0.47
CA ILE A 223 3.33 -14.45 -1.80
C ILE A 223 1.90 -14.69 -2.33
N GLN A 224 0.95 -15.04 -1.45
CA GLN A 224 -0.47 -15.11 -1.84
C GLN A 224 -0.99 -13.75 -2.32
N GLU A 225 -0.65 -12.67 -1.65
CA GLU A 225 -1.01 -11.31 -2.07
C GLU A 225 -0.36 -10.92 -3.40
N CYS A 226 0.91 -11.31 -3.60
CA CYS A 226 1.59 -11.14 -4.89
C CYS A 226 0.87 -11.91 -6.02
N PHE A 227 0.47 -13.16 -5.74
CA PHE A 227 -0.30 -14.00 -6.68
C PHE A 227 -1.60 -13.29 -7.07
N GLU A 228 -2.38 -12.80 -6.11
CA GLU A 228 -3.63 -12.09 -6.37
C GLU A 228 -3.45 -10.86 -7.28
N CYS A 229 -2.36 -10.11 -7.08
CA CYS A 229 -2.04 -8.98 -7.95
C CYS A 229 -1.75 -9.40 -9.40
N ILE A 230 -1.04 -10.52 -9.60
CA ILE A 230 -0.72 -11.05 -10.94
C ILE A 230 -1.95 -11.69 -11.59
N GLU A 231 -2.72 -12.44 -10.82
CA GLU A 231 -3.94 -13.13 -11.29
C GLU A 231 -4.90 -12.15 -11.96
N VAL A 232 -5.11 -10.98 -11.34
CA VAL A 232 -5.94 -9.91 -11.94
C VAL A 232 -5.39 -9.46 -13.30
N ALA A 233 -4.09 -9.22 -13.36
CA ALA A 233 -3.46 -8.81 -14.61
C ALA A 233 -3.55 -9.91 -15.69
N ALA A 234 -3.39 -11.16 -15.30
CA ALA A 234 -3.52 -12.30 -16.20
C ALA A 234 -4.96 -12.47 -16.72
N LEU A 235 -5.96 -12.39 -15.83
CA LEU A 235 -7.38 -12.54 -16.19
C LEU A 235 -7.90 -11.38 -17.05
N GLN A 236 -7.43 -10.16 -16.82
CA GLN A 236 -7.86 -8.99 -17.60
C GLN A 236 -7.06 -8.78 -18.89
N GLY A 237 -5.95 -9.47 -19.03
CA GLY A 237 -4.99 -9.29 -20.10
C GLY A 237 -3.84 -8.36 -19.68
N ILE A 238 -2.65 -8.93 -19.54
CA ILE A 238 -1.46 -8.27 -19.01
C ILE A 238 -1.14 -6.97 -19.76
N ARG A 239 -1.18 -6.96 -21.08
CA ARG A 239 -0.92 -5.75 -21.88
C ARG A 239 -1.98 -4.66 -21.70
N TRP A 240 -3.24 -5.07 -21.51
CA TRP A 240 -4.32 -4.11 -21.26
C TRP A 240 -4.12 -3.44 -19.91
N VAL A 241 -3.86 -4.22 -18.87
CA VAL A 241 -3.58 -3.71 -17.52
C VAL A 241 -2.34 -2.80 -17.53
N ALA A 242 -1.26 -3.21 -18.17
CA ALA A 242 -0.05 -2.39 -18.28
C ALA A 242 -0.33 -1.00 -18.88
N ARG A 243 -1.11 -0.93 -19.97
CA ARG A 243 -1.42 0.33 -20.66
C ARG A 243 -2.45 1.19 -19.96
N THR A 244 -3.33 0.61 -19.16
CA THR A 244 -4.48 1.33 -18.60
C THR A 244 -4.40 1.49 -17.07
N SER A 245 -3.53 0.78 -16.38
CA SER A 245 -3.45 0.79 -14.92
C SER A 245 -3.18 2.19 -14.35
N ALA A 246 -2.29 2.95 -14.97
CA ALA A 246 -1.96 4.31 -14.49
C ALA A 246 -3.15 5.27 -14.59
N THR A 247 -4.05 5.08 -15.56
CA THR A 247 -5.24 5.93 -15.75
C THR A 247 -6.47 5.39 -15.06
N ASN A 248 -6.66 4.07 -15.05
CA ASN A 248 -7.88 3.45 -14.53
C ASN A 248 -7.76 3.08 -13.04
N TRP A 249 -6.54 2.75 -12.57
CA TRP A 249 -6.34 2.34 -11.19
C TRP A 249 -5.65 3.43 -10.37
N SER A 250 -4.51 3.90 -10.79
CA SER A 250 -3.62 4.90 -10.19
C SER A 250 -2.18 4.46 -10.37
N ILE A 251 -1.27 5.42 -10.40
CA ILE A 251 0.18 5.18 -10.40
C ILE A 251 0.66 4.41 -9.15
N GLU A 252 -0.12 4.42 -8.07
CA GLU A 252 0.21 3.72 -6.83
C GLU A 252 0.37 2.21 -7.04
N HIS A 253 -0.48 1.61 -7.90
CA HIS A 253 -0.46 0.17 -8.13
C HIS A 253 0.84 -0.34 -8.75
N PRO A 254 1.36 0.20 -9.86
CA PRO A 254 2.63 -0.23 -10.39
C PRO A 254 3.80 0.08 -9.45
N LEU A 255 3.78 1.20 -8.73
CA LEU A 255 4.82 1.53 -7.76
C LEU A 255 4.84 0.56 -6.58
N CYS A 256 3.70 0.27 -5.97
CA CYS A 256 3.59 -0.71 -4.89
C CYS A 256 3.89 -2.14 -5.37
N GLY A 257 3.47 -2.47 -6.58
CA GLY A 257 3.67 -3.79 -7.18
C GLY A 257 5.13 -4.13 -7.47
N MET A 258 5.99 -3.14 -7.67
CA MET A 258 7.42 -3.37 -7.95
C MET A 258 8.10 -4.21 -6.86
N ASP A 259 7.96 -3.81 -5.61
CA ASP A 259 8.58 -4.54 -4.49
C ASP A 259 7.98 -5.95 -4.33
N LEU A 260 6.67 -6.07 -4.50
CA LEU A 260 5.97 -7.36 -4.42
C LEU A 260 6.51 -8.34 -5.47
N MET A 261 6.77 -7.86 -6.69
CA MET A 261 7.31 -8.71 -7.77
C MET A 261 8.77 -9.06 -7.55
N VAL A 262 9.57 -8.14 -6.98
CA VAL A 262 10.94 -8.45 -6.55
C VAL A 262 10.94 -9.57 -5.50
N ILE A 263 10.10 -9.46 -4.47
CA ILE A 263 9.97 -10.47 -3.42
C ILE A 263 9.52 -11.82 -4.00
N LEU A 264 8.48 -11.81 -4.83
CA LEU A 264 7.97 -13.01 -5.49
C LEU A 264 9.05 -13.70 -6.35
N THR A 265 9.78 -12.91 -7.14
CA THR A 265 10.86 -13.43 -7.99
C THR A 265 11.98 -14.07 -7.14
N LEU A 266 12.39 -13.43 -6.06
CA LEU A 266 13.42 -13.95 -5.15
C LEU A 266 12.93 -15.18 -4.39
N TRP A 267 11.66 -15.22 -3.94
CA TRP A 267 11.10 -16.37 -3.27
C TRP A 267 11.02 -17.58 -4.21
N LEU A 268 10.54 -17.40 -5.44
CA LEU A 268 10.52 -18.44 -6.47
C LEU A 268 11.93 -18.95 -6.78
N TYR A 269 12.89 -18.01 -6.92
CA TYR A 269 14.29 -18.38 -7.16
C TYR A 269 14.83 -19.28 -6.05
N ARG A 270 14.57 -18.94 -4.78
CA ARG A 270 14.99 -19.77 -3.64
C ARG A 270 14.30 -21.14 -3.66
N LEU A 271 13.01 -21.19 -3.93
CA LEU A 271 12.25 -22.44 -4.01
C LEU A 271 12.79 -23.38 -5.11
N GLU A 272 13.30 -22.80 -6.20
CA GLU A 272 13.84 -23.52 -7.35
C GLU A 272 15.30 -23.98 -7.18
N HIS A 273 16.06 -23.38 -6.26
CA HIS A 273 17.51 -23.60 -6.16
C HIS A 273 18.01 -23.98 -4.76
N ASP A 274 17.27 -23.73 -3.69
CA ASP A 274 17.66 -24.14 -2.34
C ASP A 274 17.59 -25.66 -2.21
N GLU A 275 18.52 -26.24 -1.45
CA GLU A 275 18.55 -27.68 -1.17
C GLU A 275 17.44 -28.12 -0.19
N GLU A 276 16.90 -27.17 0.57
CA GLU A 276 15.82 -27.41 1.52
C GLU A 276 14.53 -27.78 0.78
N PRO A 277 13.92 -28.94 1.10
CA PRO A 277 12.70 -29.38 0.42
C PRO A 277 11.57 -28.37 0.62
N ALA A 278 10.76 -28.20 -0.41
CA ALA A 278 9.60 -27.34 -0.36
C ALA A 278 8.51 -27.94 0.54
N THR A 279 7.83 -27.12 1.33
CA THR A 279 6.66 -27.51 2.08
C THR A 279 5.44 -27.73 1.16
N GLU A 280 4.41 -28.41 1.65
CA GLU A 280 3.16 -28.62 0.88
C GLU A 280 2.51 -27.28 0.48
N GLU A 281 2.53 -26.28 1.36
CA GLU A 281 1.96 -24.96 1.10
C GLU A 281 2.77 -24.19 0.06
N GLU A 282 4.10 -24.27 0.13
CA GLU A 282 4.99 -23.66 -0.88
C GLU A 282 4.78 -24.30 -2.26
N LEU A 283 4.66 -25.64 -2.31
CA LEU A 283 4.37 -26.34 -3.56
C LEU A 283 2.99 -26.01 -4.11
N ALA A 284 1.98 -25.89 -3.25
CA ALA A 284 0.64 -25.48 -3.66
C ALA A 284 0.66 -24.07 -4.28
N MET A 285 1.39 -23.13 -3.68
CA MET A 285 1.54 -21.77 -4.20
C MET A 285 2.33 -21.75 -5.51
N TYR A 286 3.43 -22.48 -5.59
CA TYR A 286 4.22 -22.63 -6.81
C TYR A 286 3.36 -23.17 -7.98
N ASN A 287 2.56 -24.18 -7.72
CA ASN A 287 1.69 -24.76 -8.73
C ASN A 287 0.56 -23.79 -9.16
N LYS A 288 -0.01 -23.00 -8.23
CA LYS A 288 -0.97 -21.95 -8.58
C LYS A 288 -0.34 -20.92 -9.53
N LEU A 289 0.86 -20.45 -9.22
CA LEU A 289 1.61 -19.51 -10.06
C LEU A 289 1.95 -20.13 -11.42
N ARG A 290 2.41 -21.37 -11.44
CA ARG A 290 2.72 -22.09 -12.67
C ARG A 290 1.50 -22.21 -13.59
N ASN A 291 0.34 -22.58 -13.02
CA ASN A 291 -0.91 -22.74 -13.77
C ASN A 291 -1.41 -21.40 -14.36
N LEU A 292 -1.08 -20.28 -13.73
CA LEU A 292 -1.43 -18.96 -14.23
C LEU A 292 -0.68 -18.62 -15.53
N PHE A 293 0.53 -19.17 -15.69
CA PHE A 293 1.41 -19.00 -16.84
C PHE A 293 1.47 -20.26 -17.72
N ASP A 294 0.44 -21.12 -17.64
CA ASP A 294 0.35 -22.38 -18.38
C ASP A 294 0.10 -22.11 -19.88
N ASP A 295 1.05 -21.40 -20.46
CA ASP A 295 1.24 -21.28 -21.89
C ASP A 295 2.43 -22.19 -22.25
N ASP A 296 2.36 -22.91 -23.38
CA ASP A 296 3.39 -23.81 -23.92
C ASP A 296 4.85 -23.31 -23.82
N SER A 297 5.01 -22.02 -23.52
CA SER A 297 6.32 -21.36 -23.37
C SER A 297 7.13 -21.82 -22.16
N VAL A 298 6.50 -22.26 -21.07
CA VAL A 298 7.20 -22.64 -19.83
C VAL A 298 7.89 -24.00 -20.00
N ASP A 299 7.22 -24.94 -20.64
CA ASP A 299 7.73 -26.30 -20.85
C ASP A 299 8.66 -26.43 -22.07
N VAL A 300 8.45 -25.60 -23.10
CA VAL A 300 9.23 -25.64 -24.35
C VAL A 300 10.67 -25.13 -24.17
N TYR A 301 10.92 -24.19 -23.25
CA TYR A 301 12.25 -23.57 -23.10
C TYR A 301 13.00 -23.96 -21.83
N GLY A 302 12.42 -24.80 -20.96
CA GLY A 302 13.02 -25.15 -19.66
C GLY A 302 13.27 -23.95 -18.76
N ALA A 303 12.53 -22.86 -18.98
CA ALA A 303 12.71 -21.64 -18.23
C ALA A 303 12.16 -21.80 -16.79
N LYS A 304 12.89 -21.29 -15.82
CA LYS A 304 12.45 -21.25 -14.42
C LYS A 304 11.30 -20.25 -14.24
N LEU A 305 10.33 -20.57 -13.39
CA LEU A 305 9.17 -19.71 -13.11
C LEU A 305 9.59 -18.33 -12.59
N SER A 306 10.63 -18.27 -11.75
CA SER A 306 11.24 -17.02 -11.29
C SER A 306 11.65 -16.09 -12.43
N SER A 307 12.28 -16.65 -13.47
CA SER A 307 12.70 -15.88 -14.65
C SER A 307 11.52 -15.43 -15.52
N ILE A 308 10.46 -16.24 -15.59
CA ILE A 308 9.24 -15.92 -16.35
C ILE A 308 8.53 -14.75 -15.68
N VAL A 309 8.32 -14.81 -14.36
CA VAL A 309 7.67 -13.75 -13.57
C VAL A 309 8.45 -12.44 -13.69
N ALA A 310 9.77 -12.47 -13.52
CA ALA A 310 10.61 -11.28 -13.64
C ALA A 310 10.50 -10.63 -15.02
N ARG A 311 10.56 -11.44 -16.09
CA ARG A 311 10.46 -10.94 -17.47
C ARG A 311 9.09 -10.36 -17.77
N LEU A 312 8.04 -11.04 -17.33
CA LEU A 312 6.66 -10.60 -17.53
C LEU A 312 6.42 -9.25 -16.84
N TRP A 313 6.87 -9.12 -15.60
CA TRP A 313 6.72 -7.89 -14.84
C TRP A 313 7.52 -6.74 -15.46
N GLY A 314 8.76 -6.99 -15.87
CA GLY A 314 9.56 -6.02 -16.60
C GLY A 314 8.87 -5.52 -17.87
N SER A 315 8.32 -6.44 -18.65
CA SER A 315 7.56 -6.07 -19.87
C SER A 315 6.28 -5.28 -19.54
N MET A 316 5.60 -5.58 -18.43
CA MET A 316 4.44 -4.79 -17.98
C MET A 316 4.83 -3.35 -17.65
N ILE A 317 5.91 -3.16 -16.92
CA ILE A 317 6.37 -1.80 -16.53
C ILE A 317 6.79 -1.00 -17.76
N ASP A 318 7.48 -1.63 -18.72
CA ASP A 318 7.88 -0.97 -19.98
C ASP A 318 6.67 -0.52 -20.82
N GLU A 319 5.53 -1.21 -20.71
CA GLU A 319 4.30 -0.86 -21.42
C GLU A 319 3.41 0.14 -20.66
N VAL A 320 3.75 0.54 -19.40
CA VAL A 320 2.97 1.51 -18.63
C VAL A 320 3.05 2.88 -19.28
N VAL A 321 1.95 3.33 -19.83
CA VAL A 321 1.83 4.65 -20.44
C VAL A 321 1.33 5.63 -19.39
N VAL A 322 2.21 6.45 -18.87
CA VAL A 322 1.89 7.52 -17.90
C VAL A 322 1.60 8.84 -18.62
N TRP A 323 2.20 9.01 -19.81
CA TRP A 323 2.03 10.19 -20.66
C TRP A 323 1.57 9.71 -22.02
N GLY A 324 0.35 10.04 -22.36
CA GLY A 324 -0.22 9.76 -23.69
C GLY A 324 0.42 10.57 -24.81
#